data_1976a7a5e400d6228c21995c77955d53
#
_entry.id   1976a7a5e400d6228c21995c77955d53
#
_cell.length_a   1.000
_cell.length_b   1.000
_cell.length_c   1.000
_cell.angle_alpha   90.00
_cell.angle_beta   90.00
_cell.angle_gamma   90.00
#
_symmetry.space_group_name_H-M   'P 1'
#
loop_
_entity.id
_entity.type
_entity.pdbx_description
1 polymer ?
#
loop_
_entity_poly.entity_id
_entity_poly.type
_entity_poly.pdbx_seq_one_letter_code
_entity_poly.pdbx_strand_id
1 'polypeptide(L)' 'MSNYVLIAQDDLNTLGYRTNGLDGIFGVATYNAVVAYQRSRGLTVDGIVGFNTWRSLQEDVVGTGATGTTIN' A
#
# COMPACT_ATOMS: atom_id res chain seq x y z
N MET A 1 -15.69 -6.49 -2.50
CA MET A 1 -14.58 -5.61 -2.83
C MET A 1 -14.50 -4.46 -1.85
N SER A 2 -13.32 -4.16 -1.36
CA SER A 2 -13.13 -3.13 -0.35
C SER A 2 -12.41 -1.93 -0.94
N ASN A 3 -12.94 -0.74 -0.72
CA ASN A 3 -12.28 0.49 -1.16
C ASN A 3 -10.95 0.71 -0.45
N TYR A 4 -10.85 0.33 0.81
CA TYR A 4 -9.58 0.42 1.52
C TYR A 4 -8.53 -0.46 0.88
N VAL A 5 -8.90 -1.68 0.52
CA VAL A 5 -7.96 -2.60 -0.11
C VAL A 5 -7.55 -2.08 -1.48
N LEU A 6 -8.51 -1.55 -2.24
CA LEU A 6 -8.19 -0.95 -3.55
C LEU A 6 -7.17 0.18 -3.42
N ILE A 7 -7.39 1.07 -2.47
CA ILE A 7 -6.46 2.20 -2.27
C ILE A 7 -5.09 1.69 -1.85
N ALA A 8 -5.05 0.72 -0.95
CA ALA A 8 -3.77 0.16 -0.52
C ALA A 8 -3.06 -0.53 -1.68
N GLN A 9 -3.79 -1.27 -2.52
CA GLN A 9 -3.22 -1.92 -3.69
C GLN A 9 -2.65 -0.90 -4.67
N ASP A 10 -3.39 0.17 -4.90
CA ASP A 10 -2.92 1.23 -5.79
C ASP A 10 -1.65 1.87 -5.23
N ASP A 11 -1.64 2.18 -3.95
CA ASP A 11 -0.47 2.77 -3.30
C ASP A 11 0.74 1.84 -3.39
N LEU A 12 0.54 0.56 -3.08
CA LEU A 12 1.62 -0.42 -3.12
C LEU A 12 2.18 -0.55 -4.53
N ASN A 13 1.32 -0.66 -5.53
CA ASN A 13 1.76 -0.75 -6.91
C ASN A 13 2.52 0.51 -7.34
N THR A 14 2.03 1.68 -6.94
CA THR A 14 2.71 2.94 -7.23
C THR A 14 4.11 2.96 -6.66
N LEU A 15 4.29 2.38 -5.48
CA LEU A 15 5.58 2.35 -4.79
C LEU A 15 6.45 1.17 -5.22
N GLY A 16 5.97 0.34 -6.15
CA GLY A 16 6.74 -0.76 -6.69
C GLY A 16 6.51 -2.11 -6.04
N TYR A 17 5.54 -2.22 -5.15
CA TYR A 17 5.20 -3.46 -4.47
C TYR A 17 3.95 -4.05 -5.11
N ARG A 18 4.15 -4.99 -6.03
CA ARG A 18 3.08 -5.47 -6.89
C ARG A 18 2.05 -6.33 -6.18
N THR A 19 0.79 -6.04 -6.42
CA THR A 19 -0.34 -6.77 -5.82
C THR A 19 -1.12 -7.60 -6.83
N ASN A 20 -0.64 -7.68 -8.07
CA ASN A 20 -1.27 -8.41 -9.17
C ASN A 20 -2.64 -7.85 -9.56
N GLY A 21 -2.83 -6.55 -9.37
CA GLY A 21 -4.02 -5.89 -9.84
C GLY A 21 -4.73 -5.10 -8.76
N LEU A 22 -5.77 -4.43 -9.17
CA LEU A 22 -6.56 -3.57 -8.29
C LEU A 22 -7.97 -4.15 -8.23
N ASP A 23 -8.15 -5.20 -7.45
CA ASP A 23 -9.43 -5.89 -7.38
C ASP A 23 -10.16 -5.70 -6.06
N GLY A 24 -9.52 -5.04 -5.10
CA GLY A 24 -10.12 -4.80 -3.79
C GLY A 24 -10.22 -6.04 -2.93
N ILE A 25 -9.51 -7.10 -3.29
CA ILE A 25 -9.51 -8.36 -2.56
C ILE A 25 -8.15 -8.55 -1.92
N PHE A 26 -8.14 -8.72 -0.61
CA PHE A 26 -6.88 -8.91 0.12
C PHE A 26 -6.50 -10.39 0.07
N GLY A 27 -5.82 -10.76 -0.99
CA GLY A 27 -5.35 -12.13 -1.18
C GLY A 27 -3.85 -12.24 -0.92
N VAL A 28 -3.27 -13.34 -1.38
CA VAL A 28 -1.87 -13.66 -1.13
C VAL A 28 -0.94 -12.61 -1.73
N ALA A 29 -1.20 -12.17 -2.95
CA ALA A 29 -0.34 -11.19 -3.60
C ALA A 29 -0.33 -9.87 -2.84
N THR A 30 -1.49 -9.42 -2.38
CA THR A 30 -1.58 -8.20 -1.59
C THR A 30 -0.87 -8.37 -0.25
N TYR A 31 -1.08 -9.51 0.41
CA TYR A 31 -0.39 -9.81 1.66
C TYR A 31 1.13 -9.74 1.49
N ASN A 32 1.64 -10.38 0.46
CA ASN A 32 3.08 -10.39 0.22
C ASN A 32 3.62 -8.99 -0.06
N ALA A 33 2.87 -8.18 -0.80
CA ALA A 33 3.25 -6.80 -1.07
C ALA A 33 3.29 -5.98 0.21
N VAL A 34 2.31 -6.15 1.08
CA VAL A 34 2.27 -5.45 2.36
C VAL A 34 3.47 -5.84 3.22
N VAL A 35 3.75 -7.14 3.31
CA VAL A 35 4.89 -7.61 4.10
C VAL A 35 6.21 -7.02 3.57
N ALA A 36 6.40 -7.04 2.25
CA ALA A 36 7.60 -6.49 1.66
C ALA A 36 7.74 -4.99 1.94
N TYR A 37 6.64 -4.27 1.82
CA TYR A 37 6.62 -2.84 2.10
C TYR A 37 6.96 -2.57 3.57
N GLN A 38 6.30 -3.28 4.48
CA GLN A 38 6.54 -3.10 5.91
C GLN A 38 8.00 -3.36 6.26
N ARG A 39 8.56 -4.42 5.68
CA ARG A 39 9.97 -4.75 5.93
C ARG A 39 10.89 -3.64 5.44
N SER A 40 10.64 -3.12 4.26
CA SER A 40 11.50 -2.10 3.68
C SER A 40 11.40 -0.77 4.43
N ARG A 41 10.26 -0.52 5.07
CA ARG A 41 10.04 0.73 5.82
C ARG A 41 10.34 0.61 7.31
N GLY A 42 10.71 -0.57 7.78
CA GLY A 42 10.98 -0.76 9.20
C GLY A 42 9.75 -0.75 10.07
N LEU A 43 8.59 -1.06 9.50
CA LEU A 43 7.36 -1.16 10.25
C LEU A 43 7.20 -2.56 10.84
N THR A 44 6.22 -2.73 11.70
CA THR A 44 5.87 -4.07 12.19
C THR A 44 5.44 -4.92 10.98
N VAL A 45 6.13 -6.05 10.79
CA VAL A 45 5.89 -6.92 9.63
C VAL A 45 4.86 -7.96 10.01
N ASP A 46 3.59 -7.63 9.81
CA ASP A 46 2.48 -8.51 10.16
C ASP A 46 1.50 -8.73 9.02
N GLY A 47 1.72 -8.10 7.86
CA GLY A 47 0.85 -8.24 6.71
C GLY A 47 -0.49 -7.54 6.86
N ILE A 48 -0.65 -6.72 7.89
CA ILE A 48 -1.88 -6.01 8.17
C ILE A 48 -1.70 -4.54 7.87
N VAL A 49 -2.61 -3.98 7.08
CA VAL A 49 -2.58 -2.54 6.81
C VAL A 49 -3.37 -1.84 7.90
N GLY A 50 -2.75 -1.74 9.07
CA GLY A 50 -3.29 -0.98 10.17
C GLY A 50 -2.95 0.50 10.03
N PHE A 51 -3.20 1.27 11.08
CA PHE A 51 -3.04 2.72 11.02
C PHE A 51 -1.63 3.14 10.62
N ASN A 52 -0.61 2.55 11.22
CA ASN A 52 0.77 2.97 10.94
C ASN A 52 1.19 2.66 9.51
N THR A 53 0.85 1.48 9.03
CA THR A 53 1.16 1.10 7.65
C THR A 53 0.37 1.98 6.68
N TRP A 54 -0.90 2.20 6.96
CA TRP A 54 -1.74 3.05 6.13
C TRP A 54 -1.16 4.44 5.99
N ARG A 55 -0.80 5.04 7.12
CA ARG A 55 -0.25 6.40 7.11
C ARG A 55 1.08 6.46 6.36
N SER A 56 1.92 5.46 6.57
CA SER A 56 3.20 5.39 5.86
C SER A 56 3.01 5.32 4.35
N LEU A 57 2.05 4.50 3.90
CA LEU A 57 1.74 4.40 2.48
C LEU A 57 1.32 5.74 1.91
N GLN A 58 0.43 6.44 2.60
CA GLN A 58 -0.04 7.74 2.13
C GLN A 58 1.09 8.75 2.02
N GLU A 59 1.95 8.78 3.02
CA GLU A 59 3.09 9.69 3.03
C GLU A 59 4.06 9.38 1.90
N ASP A 60 4.32 8.11 1.66
CA ASP A 60 5.27 7.70 0.63
C ASP A 60 4.73 7.98 -0.77
N VAL A 61 3.45 7.74 -1.00
CA VAL A 61 2.85 8.03 -2.30
C VAL A 61 2.87 9.52 -2.58
N VAL A 62 2.52 10.34 -1.61
CA VAL A 62 2.60 11.79 -1.76
C VAL A 62 4.03 12.22 -2.04
N GLY A 63 4.99 11.59 -1.35
CA GLY A 63 6.40 11.89 -1.54
C GLY A 63 6.92 11.60 -2.94
N THR A 64 6.30 10.63 -3.65
CA THR A 64 6.69 10.35 -5.03
C THR A 64 6.12 11.34 -6.01
N GLY A 65 5.10 12.09 -5.62
CA GLY A 65 4.38 12.98 -6.53
C GLY A 65 3.57 12.23 -7.57
N ALA A 66 3.33 10.94 -7.36
CA ALA A 66 2.74 10.08 -8.38
C ALA A 66 1.24 10.08 -8.38
N THR A 67 0.60 10.58 -7.35
CA THR A 67 -0.84 10.50 -7.23
C THR A 67 -1.51 11.78 -7.66
N GLY A 68 -2.66 11.64 -8.28
CA GLY A 68 -3.48 12.78 -8.61
C GLY A 68 -4.19 13.40 -7.42
N THR A 69 -4.14 12.74 -6.28
CA THR A 69 -4.73 13.29 -5.07
C THR A 69 -3.81 14.21 -4.31
N THR A 70 -2.61 14.36 -4.78
CA THR A 70 -1.65 15.25 -4.14
C THR A 70 -2.18 16.66 -4.13
N ILE A 71 -2.14 17.24 -2.98
CA ILE A 71 -2.62 18.58 -2.80
C ILE A 71 -1.46 19.48 -2.49
N ASN A 72 -1.45 20.51 -3.14
CA ASN A 72 -0.38 21.46 -2.85
C ASN A 72 -0.80 22.85 -2.91
#